data_a2d86431f4c6393b3d25cf75d725a404
#
_entry.id   a2d86431f4c6393b3d25cf75d725a404
#
_cell.length_a   1.000
_cell.length_b   1.000
_cell.length_c   1.000
_cell.angle_alpha   90.00
_cell.angle_beta   90.00
_cell.angle_gamma   90.00
#
_symmetry.space_group_name_H-M   'P 1'
#
loop_
_entity.id
_entity.type
_entity.pdbx_description
1 polymer ?
#
loop_
_entity_poly.entity_id
_entity_poly.type
_entity_poly.pdbx_seq_one_letter_code
_entity_poly.pdbx_strand_id
1 'polypeptide(L)'
;MRKLTLYIFSLIILFLIYGFVNFLNKIHYNQVSFNYKTDGIAVLTGGTGRINLGLELFNKNKNLKLIISGVDRKVSNRSIIPDNLMNKFSITIDKASESTYQNAKIINKWTSKYKLKNVTIITSYYHMPRSMLLIQSFSPNINFYAYPVEKKISNKISLRENFLYYFFLTEEYIKYLVSHFILFI
;
A
#
# COMPACT_ATOMS: atom_id res chain seq x y z
N MET A 1 -3.17 -43.79 7.89
CA MET A 1 -2.25 -42.70 7.53
C MET A 1 -2.73 -41.91 6.28
N ARG A 2 -2.93 -42.54 5.12
CA ARG A 2 -3.32 -41.85 3.86
C ARG A 2 -4.62 -41.02 3.95
N LYS A 3 -5.65 -41.50 4.64
CA LYS A 3 -6.90 -40.75 4.86
C LYS A 3 -6.68 -39.50 5.74
N LEU A 4 -5.90 -39.60 6.80
CA LEU A 4 -5.59 -38.46 7.70
C LEU A 4 -4.82 -37.37 6.95
N THR A 5 -3.85 -37.74 6.12
CA THR A 5 -3.10 -36.80 5.28
C THR A 5 -4.02 -36.04 4.31
N LEU A 6 -4.99 -36.75 3.68
CA LEU A 6 -5.97 -36.11 2.80
C LEU A 6 -6.88 -35.13 3.56
N TYR A 7 -7.33 -35.48 4.77
CA TYR A 7 -8.12 -34.56 5.61
C TYR A 7 -7.33 -33.29 5.98
N ILE A 8 -6.08 -33.44 6.42
CA ILE A 8 -5.22 -32.29 6.75
C ILE A 8 -5.04 -31.41 5.53
N PHE A 9 -4.76 -31.98 4.37
CA PHE A 9 -4.58 -31.25 3.13
C PHE A 9 -5.87 -30.49 2.72
N SER A 10 -7.04 -31.14 2.84
CA SER A 10 -8.32 -30.48 2.57
C SER A 10 -8.58 -29.31 3.51
N LEU A 11 -8.27 -29.44 4.81
CA LEU A 11 -8.42 -28.36 5.77
C LEU A 11 -7.49 -27.17 5.46
N ILE A 12 -6.25 -27.43 5.04
CA ILE A 12 -5.32 -26.38 4.62
C ILE A 12 -5.87 -25.62 3.41
N ILE A 13 -6.39 -26.35 2.40
CA ILE A 13 -6.98 -25.72 1.22
C ILE A 13 -8.19 -24.86 1.61
N LEU A 14 -9.09 -25.38 2.43
CA LEU A 14 -10.26 -24.61 2.89
C LEU A 14 -9.84 -23.36 3.66
N PHE A 15 -8.82 -23.45 4.50
CA PHE A 15 -8.27 -22.30 5.22
C PHE A 15 -7.68 -21.25 4.28
N LEU A 16 -6.94 -21.68 3.24
CA LEU A 16 -6.39 -20.76 2.23
C LEU A 16 -7.49 -20.07 1.41
N ILE A 17 -8.54 -20.82 1.02
CA ILE A 17 -9.69 -20.26 0.30
C ILE A 17 -10.42 -19.24 1.18
N TYR A 18 -10.70 -19.58 2.42
CA TYR A 18 -11.34 -18.67 3.38
C TYR A 18 -10.50 -17.40 3.59
N GLY A 19 -9.19 -17.56 3.75
CA GLY A 19 -8.27 -16.43 3.86
C GLY A 19 -8.24 -15.55 2.62
N PHE A 20 -8.31 -16.15 1.42
CA PHE A 20 -8.39 -15.41 0.16
C PHE A 20 -9.70 -14.60 0.04
N VAL A 21 -10.84 -15.20 0.40
CA VAL A 21 -12.12 -14.48 0.43
C VAL A 21 -12.07 -13.29 1.39
N ASN A 22 -11.51 -13.47 2.58
CA ASN A 22 -11.32 -12.37 3.53
C ASN A 22 -10.38 -11.29 2.99
N PHE A 23 -9.32 -11.67 2.25
CA PHE A 23 -8.45 -10.72 1.58
C PHE A 23 -9.21 -9.92 0.52
N LEU A 24 -10.05 -10.58 -0.30
CA LEU A 24 -10.90 -9.91 -1.29
C LEU A 24 -11.83 -8.88 -0.64
N ASN A 25 -12.41 -9.20 0.50
CA ASN A 25 -13.23 -8.25 1.27
C ASN A 25 -12.42 -7.04 1.77
N LYS A 26 -11.17 -7.26 2.17
CA LYS A 26 -10.27 -6.17 2.61
C LYS A 26 -9.85 -5.22 1.50
N ILE A 27 -9.82 -5.65 0.25
CA ILE A 27 -9.46 -4.79 -0.89
C ILE A 27 -10.65 -4.02 -1.48
N HIS A 28 -11.89 -4.32 -1.03
CA HIS A 28 -13.07 -3.56 -1.40
C HIS A 28 -13.20 -2.35 -0.48
N TYR A 29 -12.71 -1.21 -0.96
CA TYR A 29 -12.88 0.06 -0.27
C TYR A 29 -14.13 0.75 -0.84
N ASN A 30 -15.16 0.93 -0.03
CA ASN A 30 -16.22 1.88 -0.32
C ASN A 30 -15.62 3.28 -0.28
N GLN A 31 -16.23 4.26 -0.95
CA GLN A 31 -15.75 5.63 -1.11
C GLN A 31 -15.00 6.14 0.13
N VAL A 32 -13.65 6.22 0.01
CA VAL A 32 -12.81 6.68 1.12
C VAL A 32 -12.65 8.20 0.97
N SER A 33 -13.15 8.95 1.94
CA SER A 33 -12.90 10.38 2.02
C SER A 33 -11.50 10.65 2.57
N PHE A 34 -10.83 11.69 2.03
CA PHE A 34 -9.56 12.14 2.59
C PHE A 34 -9.75 12.65 4.01
N ASN A 35 -8.95 12.16 4.95
CA ASN A 35 -9.00 12.63 6.32
C ASN A 35 -8.22 13.95 6.47
N TYR A 36 -8.93 15.05 6.63
CA TYR A 36 -8.35 16.38 6.78
C TYR A 36 -7.56 16.59 8.10
N LYS A 37 -7.66 15.66 9.05
CA LYS A 37 -6.83 15.66 10.28
C LYS A 37 -5.46 15.04 10.09
N THR A 38 -5.09 14.64 8.86
CA THR A 38 -3.78 14.06 8.59
C THR A 38 -2.67 15.10 8.73
N ASP A 39 -1.53 14.68 9.29
CA ASP A 39 -0.31 15.48 9.43
C ASP A 39 0.63 15.27 8.24
N GLY A 40 0.49 14.13 7.58
CA GLY A 40 1.34 13.75 6.46
C GLY A 40 0.71 12.74 5.51
N ILE A 41 1.25 12.69 4.31
CA ILE A 41 0.85 11.77 3.24
C ILE A 41 2.05 10.89 2.89
N ALA A 42 1.87 9.58 2.88
CA ALA A 42 2.87 8.63 2.41
C ALA A 42 2.37 7.92 1.15
N VAL A 43 3.07 8.12 0.05
CA VAL A 43 2.79 7.51 -1.25
C VAL A 43 3.73 6.34 -1.46
N LEU A 44 3.19 5.14 -1.67
CA LEU A 44 3.95 3.96 -2.05
C LEU A 44 3.95 3.82 -3.57
N THR A 45 5.11 3.87 -4.19
CA THR A 45 5.25 3.79 -5.64
C THR A 45 5.00 2.38 -6.21
N GLY A 46 5.28 2.17 -7.49
CA GLY A 46 5.11 0.88 -8.17
C GLY A 46 3.73 0.64 -8.80
N GLY A 47 2.93 1.69 -8.97
CA GLY A 47 1.65 1.65 -9.68
C GLY A 47 1.23 3.02 -10.19
N THR A 48 0.39 3.02 -11.23
CA THR A 48 -0.06 4.24 -11.89
C THR A 48 -0.97 5.09 -10.99
N GLY A 49 -0.90 6.41 -11.15
CA GLY A 49 -1.80 7.38 -10.50
C GLY A 49 -1.50 7.69 -9.04
N ARG A 50 -0.69 6.90 -8.33
CA ARG A 50 -0.43 7.06 -6.89
C ARG A 50 0.29 8.38 -6.59
N ILE A 51 1.35 8.68 -7.33
CA ILE A 51 2.14 9.92 -7.16
C ILE A 51 1.29 11.14 -7.47
N ASN A 52 0.55 11.12 -8.58
CA ASN A 52 -0.31 12.24 -8.98
C ASN A 52 -1.38 12.53 -7.91
N LEU A 53 -2.03 11.49 -7.39
CA LEU A 53 -3.01 11.61 -6.31
C LEU A 53 -2.38 12.20 -5.04
N GLY A 54 -1.19 11.71 -4.67
CA GLY A 54 -0.46 12.23 -3.51
C GLY A 54 -0.08 13.70 -3.64
N LEU A 55 0.39 14.11 -4.81
CA LEU A 55 0.72 15.51 -5.11
C LEU A 55 -0.52 16.40 -5.16
N GLU A 56 -1.63 15.90 -5.71
CA GLU A 56 -2.92 16.63 -5.72
C GLU A 56 -3.40 16.93 -4.30
N LEU A 57 -3.44 15.89 -3.42
CA LEU A 57 -3.86 16.08 -2.04
C LEU A 57 -2.91 16.97 -1.24
N PHE A 58 -1.60 16.84 -1.47
CA PHE A 58 -0.60 17.70 -0.87
C PHE A 58 -0.74 19.16 -1.31
N ASN A 59 -1.09 19.42 -2.57
CA ASN A 59 -1.31 20.79 -3.08
C ASN A 59 -2.52 21.47 -2.45
N LYS A 60 -3.56 20.70 -2.07
CA LYS A 60 -4.74 21.22 -1.37
C LYS A 60 -4.41 21.69 0.06
N ASN A 61 -3.37 21.10 0.68
CA ASN A 61 -2.91 21.51 2.01
C ASN A 61 -1.37 21.42 2.09
N LYS A 62 -0.73 22.55 1.85
CA LYS A 62 0.75 22.66 1.81
C LYS A 62 1.43 22.58 3.19
N ASN A 63 0.69 22.53 4.28
CA ASN A 63 1.23 22.35 5.63
C ASN A 63 1.56 20.89 5.94
N LEU A 64 1.05 19.96 5.12
CA LEU A 64 1.34 18.54 5.26
C LEU A 64 2.81 18.21 4.97
N LYS A 65 3.29 17.12 5.55
CA LYS A 65 4.51 16.45 5.09
C LYS A 65 4.15 15.41 4.04
N LEU A 66 4.98 15.26 3.01
CA LEU A 66 4.81 14.26 1.96
C LEU A 66 6.05 13.38 1.87
N ILE A 67 5.86 12.07 1.85
CA ILE A 67 6.89 11.12 1.44
C ILE A 67 6.42 10.32 0.23
N ILE A 68 7.31 10.18 -0.76
CA ILE A 68 7.14 9.30 -1.92
C ILE A 68 8.18 8.19 -1.78
N SER A 69 7.74 7.00 -1.39
CA SER A 69 8.62 5.88 -1.01
C SER A 69 8.66 4.78 -2.06
N GLY A 70 9.85 4.22 -2.29
CA GLY A 70 10.09 3.17 -3.27
C GLY A 70 10.23 3.69 -4.70
N VAL A 71 10.79 4.87 -4.87
CA VAL A 71 11.07 5.43 -6.20
C VAL A 71 12.30 4.74 -6.79
N ASP A 72 12.23 4.32 -8.05
CA ASP A 72 13.38 3.76 -8.75
C ASP A 72 14.56 4.75 -8.76
N ARG A 73 15.75 4.26 -8.46
CA ARG A 73 16.98 5.06 -8.36
C ARG A 73 17.31 5.81 -9.65
N LYS A 74 16.93 5.26 -10.80
CA LYS A 74 17.15 5.83 -12.13
C LYS A 74 16.21 7.00 -12.47
N VAL A 75 15.08 7.10 -11.77
CA VAL A 75 14.06 8.13 -12.03
C VAL A 75 14.53 9.47 -11.45
N SER A 76 14.54 10.53 -12.26
CA SER A 76 14.89 11.88 -11.80
C SER A 76 13.83 12.43 -10.85
N ASN A 77 14.24 13.18 -9.83
CA ASN A 77 13.28 13.85 -8.95
C ASN A 77 12.39 14.86 -9.71
N ARG A 78 12.92 15.50 -10.75
CA ARG A 78 12.18 16.43 -11.62
C ARG A 78 11.06 15.78 -12.39
N SER A 79 11.15 14.50 -12.73
CA SER A 79 10.06 13.78 -13.41
C SER A 79 8.94 13.35 -12.46
N ILE A 80 9.16 13.44 -11.14
CA ILE A 80 8.20 13.03 -10.11
C ILE A 80 7.50 14.23 -9.50
N ILE A 81 8.28 15.28 -9.20
CA ILE A 81 7.81 16.47 -8.51
C ILE A 81 7.84 17.66 -9.48
N PRO A 82 6.73 18.38 -9.62
CA PRO A 82 6.69 19.64 -10.37
C PRO A 82 7.70 20.66 -9.84
N ASP A 83 8.30 21.46 -10.72
CA ASP A 83 9.37 22.42 -10.38
C ASP A 83 8.98 23.39 -9.24
N ASN A 84 7.71 23.81 -9.19
CA ASN A 84 7.17 24.69 -8.14
C ASN A 84 7.11 24.04 -6.75
N LEU A 85 7.34 22.72 -6.65
CA LEU A 85 7.35 21.95 -5.41
C LEU A 85 8.74 21.40 -5.05
N MET A 86 9.71 21.48 -5.96
CA MET A 86 11.03 20.84 -5.82
C MET A 86 11.82 21.29 -4.60
N ASN A 87 11.72 22.55 -4.20
CA ASN A 87 12.50 23.14 -3.09
C ASN A 87 11.75 23.12 -1.75
N LYS A 88 10.67 22.35 -1.63
CA LYS A 88 9.91 22.27 -0.37
C LYS A 88 10.50 21.24 0.58
N PHE A 89 11.03 21.69 1.71
CA PHE A 89 11.48 20.86 2.84
C PHE A 89 10.37 19.92 3.40
N SER A 90 9.13 20.08 2.96
CA SER A 90 8.00 19.23 3.34
C SER A 90 7.88 17.96 2.50
N ILE A 91 8.64 17.83 1.39
CA ILE A 91 8.61 16.67 0.49
C ILE A 91 9.88 15.85 0.68
N THR A 92 9.69 14.55 0.89
CA THR A 92 10.77 13.55 0.99
C THR A 92 10.61 12.54 -0.15
N ILE A 93 11.68 12.25 -0.87
CA ILE A 93 11.73 11.17 -1.86
C ILE A 93 12.64 10.07 -1.32
N ASP A 94 12.11 8.85 -1.21
CA ASP A 94 12.87 7.68 -0.84
C ASP A 94 13.13 6.81 -2.08
N LYS A 95 14.40 6.61 -2.38
CA LYS A 95 14.92 5.76 -3.47
C LYS A 95 15.67 4.53 -2.95
N ALA A 96 15.72 4.34 -1.64
CA ALA A 96 16.44 3.23 -1.04
C ALA A 96 15.57 1.98 -0.87
N SER A 97 14.25 2.17 -0.77
CA SER A 97 13.30 1.08 -0.54
C SER A 97 13.00 0.32 -1.83
N GLU A 98 13.28 -0.99 -1.82
CA GLU A 98 13.04 -1.92 -2.93
C GLU A 98 11.92 -2.93 -2.60
N SER A 99 11.33 -2.86 -1.40
CA SER A 99 10.26 -3.74 -0.94
C SER A 99 9.27 -3.01 -0.05
N THR A 100 8.06 -3.57 0.11
CA THR A 100 7.04 -3.01 1.02
C THR A 100 7.52 -3.01 2.48
N TYR A 101 8.32 -3.99 2.87
CA TYR A 101 8.94 -4.05 4.20
C TYR A 101 9.90 -2.88 4.43
N GLN A 102 10.74 -2.57 3.43
CA GLN A 102 11.65 -1.42 3.50
C GLN A 102 10.88 -0.10 3.48
N ASN A 103 9.83 0.02 2.64
CA ASN A 103 8.92 1.18 2.66
C ASN A 103 8.37 1.42 4.07
N ALA A 104 7.90 0.37 4.75
CA ALA A 104 7.36 0.48 6.11
C ALA A 104 8.41 1.01 7.11
N LYS A 105 9.65 0.51 7.04
CA LYS A 105 10.76 1.00 7.87
C LYS A 105 11.10 2.47 7.61
N ILE A 106 11.11 2.89 6.34
CA ILE A 106 11.39 4.28 5.97
C ILE A 106 10.26 5.20 6.42
N ILE A 107 9.00 4.79 6.26
CA ILE A 107 7.83 5.55 6.75
C ILE A 107 7.91 5.71 8.26
N ASN A 108 8.28 4.67 9.03
CA ASN A 108 8.49 4.78 10.48
C ASN A 108 9.56 5.83 10.84
N LYS A 109 10.71 5.80 10.16
CA LYS A 109 11.76 6.80 10.36
C LYS A 109 11.28 8.22 10.03
N TRP A 110 10.52 8.35 8.94
CA TRP A 110 9.99 9.63 8.49
C TRP A 110 8.93 10.19 9.45
N THR A 111 7.99 9.36 9.90
CA THR A 111 6.98 9.78 10.90
C THR A 111 7.61 10.22 12.21
N SER A 112 8.64 9.49 12.68
CA SER A 112 9.40 9.83 13.88
C SER A 112 10.17 11.13 13.73
N LYS A 113 10.86 11.35 12.59
CA LYS A 113 11.61 12.56 12.29
C LYS A 113 10.73 13.80 12.35
N TYR A 114 9.53 13.74 11.80
CA TYR A 114 8.59 14.86 11.73
C TYR A 114 7.55 14.86 12.85
N LYS A 115 7.63 13.93 13.81
CA LYS A 115 6.71 13.79 14.95
C LYS A 115 5.23 13.71 14.51
N LEU A 116 4.97 13.01 13.41
CA LEU A 116 3.63 12.86 12.85
C LEU A 116 2.81 11.88 13.69
N LYS A 117 1.51 12.13 13.82
CA LYS A 117 0.57 11.25 14.53
C LYS A 117 -0.50 10.66 13.63
N ASN A 118 -0.84 11.35 12.55
CA ASN A 118 -1.90 10.98 11.63
C ASN A 118 -1.36 11.00 10.20
N VAL A 119 -1.32 9.86 9.52
CA VAL A 119 -0.72 9.74 8.19
C VAL A 119 -1.66 9.04 7.23
N THR A 120 -1.91 9.67 6.10
CA THR A 120 -2.67 9.05 4.99
C THR A 120 -1.71 8.24 4.11
N ILE A 121 -2.04 6.97 3.90
CA ILE A 121 -1.30 6.04 3.03
C ILE A 121 -1.99 5.97 1.67
N ILE A 122 -1.24 6.29 0.62
CA ILE A 122 -1.71 6.21 -0.77
C ILE A 122 -1.01 5.06 -1.48
N THR A 123 -1.78 4.09 -1.93
CA THR A 123 -1.32 2.99 -2.76
C THR A 123 -2.50 2.40 -3.54
N SER A 124 -2.30 1.37 -4.36
CA SER A 124 -3.42 0.69 -5.03
C SER A 124 -4.25 -0.12 -4.02
N TYR A 125 -5.54 -0.25 -4.28
CA TYR A 125 -6.48 -0.99 -3.43
C TYR A 125 -6.00 -2.41 -3.09
N TYR A 126 -5.48 -3.17 -4.06
CA TYR A 126 -4.98 -4.53 -3.85
C TYR A 126 -3.69 -4.61 -3.03
N HIS A 127 -2.90 -3.55 -3.02
CA HIS A 127 -1.65 -3.45 -2.27
C HIS A 127 -1.86 -2.92 -0.84
N MET A 128 -2.99 -2.26 -0.59
CA MET A 128 -3.29 -1.60 0.68
C MET A 128 -3.25 -2.53 1.90
N PRO A 129 -3.86 -3.75 1.89
CA PRO A 129 -3.84 -4.62 3.06
C PRO A 129 -2.42 -4.97 3.51
N ARG A 130 -1.53 -5.31 2.56
CA ARG A 130 -0.14 -5.64 2.85
C ARG A 130 0.65 -4.43 3.34
N SER A 131 0.43 -3.29 2.73
CA SER A 131 1.10 -2.04 3.12
C SER A 131 0.71 -1.61 4.52
N MET A 132 -0.59 -1.60 4.83
CA MET A 132 -1.10 -1.23 6.16
C MET A 132 -0.59 -2.18 7.25
N LEU A 133 -0.61 -3.49 6.99
CA LEU A 133 -0.08 -4.49 7.91
C LEU A 133 1.36 -4.18 8.33
N LEU A 134 2.25 -3.98 7.34
CA LEU A 134 3.67 -3.73 7.61
C LEU A 134 3.90 -2.35 8.25
N ILE A 135 3.25 -1.30 7.75
CA ILE A 135 3.44 0.06 8.27
C ILE A 135 2.96 0.16 9.72
N GLN A 136 1.80 -0.38 10.04
CA GLN A 136 1.26 -0.38 11.40
C GLN A 136 2.13 -1.17 12.38
N SER A 137 2.71 -2.29 11.94
CA SER A 137 3.61 -3.10 12.76
C SER A 137 4.89 -2.35 13.15
N PHE A 138 5.43 -1.51 12.25
CA PHE A 138 6.62 -0.70 12.55
C PHE A 138 6.30 0.60 13.29
N SER A 139 5.06 1.06 13.26
CA SER A 139 4.66 2.35 13.81
C SER A 139 3.31 2.25 14.55
N PRO A 140 3.24 1.47 15.65
CA PRO A 140 1.97 1.16 16.33
C PRO A 140 1.30 2.39 16.98
N ASN A 141 2.06 3.45 17.24
CA ASN A 141 1.56 4.66 17.88
C ASN A 141 1.11 5.75 16.88
N ILE A 142 1.06 5.42 15.58
CA ILE A 142 0.64 6.33 14.51
C ILE A 142 -0.71 5.89 13.97
N ASN A 143 -1.62 6.83 13.80
CA ASN A 143 -2.90 6.57 13.13
C ASN A 143 -2.70 6.62 11.62
N PHE A 144 -2.87 5.49 10.95
CA PHE A 144 -2.77 5.39 9.50
C PHE A 144 -4.15 5.29 8.87
N TYR A 145 -4.38 6.11 7.86
CA TYR A 145 -5.63 6.16 7.08
C TYR A 145 -5.36 5.66 5.67
N ALA A 146 -6.06 4.62 5.27
CA ALA A 146 -5.97 4.07 3.92
C ALA A 146 -6.66 5.00 2.91
N TYR A 147 -5.98 5.38 1.84
CA TYR A 147 -6.54 6.13 0.72
C TYR A 147 -6.12 5.47 -0.60
N PRO A 148 -6.82 4.41 -1.01
CA PRO A 148 -6.47 3.66 -2.21
C PRO A 148 -6.71 4.49 -3.47
N VAL A 149 -5.83 4.33 -4.46
CA VAL A 149 -6.09 4.82 -5.81
C VAL A 149 -7.28 4.05 -6.39
N GLU A 150 -8.26 4.75 -6.91
CA GLU A 150 -9.46 4.16 -7.48
C GLU A 150 -9.16 3.19 -8.62
N LYS A 151 -9.87 2.08 -8.64
CA LYS A 151 -9.85 1.16 -9.76
C LYS A 151 -10.69 1.75 -10.90
N LYS A 152 -10.06 2.04 -12.04
CA LYS A 152 -10.82 2.27 -13.28
C LYS A 152 -11.42 0.95 -13.74
N ILE A 153 -12.69 0.74 -13.43
CA ILE A 153 -13.44 -0.45 -13.87
C ILE A 153 -13.81 -0.22 -15.33
N SER A 154 -13.31 -1.07 -16.23
CA SER A 154 -13.84 -1.16 -17.59
C SER A 154 -15.15 -1.95 -17.55
N ASN A 155 -16.19 -1.44 -18.19
CA ASN A 155 -17.52 -2.08 -18.21
C ASN A 155 -17.58 -3.36 -19.07
N LYS A 156 -16.51 -3.70 -19.79
CA LYS A 156 -16.39 -4.94 -20.58
C LYS A 156 -15.07 -5.61 -20.25
N ILE A 157 -15.13 -6.58 -19.35
CA ILE A 157 -13.96 -7.41 -18.99
C ILE A 157 -14.18 -8.78 -19.64
N SER A 158 -13.23 -9.23 -20.46
CA SER A 158 -13.26 -10.58 -21.07
C SER A 158 -13.01 -11.66 -20.00
N LEU A 159 -13.39 -12.90 -20.26
CA LEU A 159 -13.12 -14.03 -19.37
C LEU A 159 -11.62 -14.17 -19.08
N ARG A 160 -10.77 -13.95 -20.09
CA ARG A 160 -9.31 -13.99 -19.96
C ARG A 160 -8.80 -12.89 -19.03
N GLU A 161 -9.31 -11.66 -19.15
CA GLU A 161 -8.93 -10.55 -18.28
C GLU A 161 -9.37 -10.78 -16.83
N ASN A 162 -10.55 -11.36 -16.61
CA ASN A 162 -11.00 -11.79 -15.29
C ASN A 162 -10.07 -12.83 -14.68
N PHE A 163 -9.68 -13.84 -15.44
CA PHE A 163 -8.74 -14.88 -14.98
C PHE A 163 -7.39 -14.27 -14.58
N LEU A 164 -6.81 -13.43 -15.43
CA LEU A 164 -5.54 -12.75 -15.15
C LEU A 164 -5.64 -11.82 -13.92
N TYR A 165 -6.78 -11.17 -13.74
CA TYR A 165 -7.03 -10.33 -12.59
C TYR A 165 -7.06 -11.13 -11.27
N TYR A 166 -7.80 -12.25 -11.22
CA TYR A 166 -7.82 -13.09 -10.02
C TYR A 166 -6.48 -13.79 -9.77
N PHE A 167 -5.76 -14.17 -10.80
CA PHE A 167 -4.40 -14.70 -10.68
C PHE A 167 -3.47 -13.65 -10.03
N PHE A 168 -3.51 -12.42 -10.49
CA PHE A 168 -2.78 -11.30 -9.90
C PHE A 168 -3.19 -11.06 -8.43
N LEU A 169 -4.47 -11.10 -8.10
CA LEU A 169 -4.92 -10.97 -6.71
C LEU A 169 -4.45 -12.12 -5.81
N THR A 170 -4.36 -13.34 -6.35
CA THR A 170 -3.79 -14.49 -5.64
C THR A 170 -2.31 -14.26 -5.32
N GLU A 171 -1.54 -13.72 -6.26
CA GLU A 171 -0.14 -13.36 -6.03
C GLU A 171 -0.01 -12.29 -4.90
N GLU A 172 -0.84 -11.26 -4.90
CA GLU A 172 -0.85 -10.24 -3.84
C GLU A 172 -1.30 -10.82 -2.49
N TYR A 173 -2.24 -11.77 -2.48
CA TYR A 173 -2.65 -12.50 -1.28
C TYR A 173 -1.50 -13.33 -0.69
N ILE A 174 -0.74 -14.06 -1.53
CA ILE A 174 0.44 -14.81 -1.08
C ILE A 174 1.46 -13.86 -0.46
N LYS A 175 1.75 -12.73 -1.10
CA LYS A 175 2.65 -11.71 -0.54
C LYS A 175 2.15 -11.14 0.79
N TYR A 176 0.83 -11.00 0.95
CA TYR A 176 0.21 -10.58 2.19
C TYR A 176 0.40 -11.63 3.30
N LEU A 177 0.21 -12.92 3.00
CA LEU A 177 0.48 -14.02 3.96
C LEU A 177 1.96 -14.08 4.37
N VAL A 178 2.87 -13.97 3.39
CA VAL A 178 4.31 -13.92 3.64
C VAL A 178 4.67 -12.74 4.56
N SER A 179 4.00 -11.59 4.38
CA SER A 179 4.22 -10.43 5.26
C SER A 179 3.81 -10.68 6.71
N HIS A 180 2.73 -11.41 6.95
CA HIS A 180 2.37 -11.86 8.31
C HIS A 180 3.46 -12.75 8.91
N PHE A 181 3.97 -13.69 8.12
CA PHE A 181 5.02 -14.60 8.59
C PHE A 181 6.32 -13.86 8.94
N ILE A 182 6.74 -12.90 8.10
CA ILE A 182 7.95 -12.07 8.35
C ILE A 182 7.82 -11.26 9.65
N LEU A 183 6.62 -10.83 10.01
CA LEU A 183 6.39 -10.07 11.24
C LEU A 183 6.34 -10.95 12.49
N PHE A 184 6.20 -12.26 12.33
CA PHE A 184 6.14 -13.21 13.44
C PHE A 184 7.52 -13.74 13.85
N ILE A 185 8.51 -13.62 12.96
CA ILE A 185 9.91 -14.01 13.18
C ILE A 185 10.72 -12.81 13.69
#